data_2b55db343272a184ce82476682cdf4b0
#
_entry.id   2b55db343272a184ce82476682cdf4b0
#
_cell.length_a   1.000
_cell.length_b   1.000
_cell.length_c   1.000
_cell.angle_alpha   90.00
_cell.angle_beta   90.00
_cell.angle_gamma   90.00
#
_symmetry.space_group_name_H-M   'P 1'
#
loop_
_entity.id
_entity.type
_entity.pdbx_description
1 polymer ?
#
loop_
_entity_poly.entity_id
_entity_poly.type
_entity_poly.pdbx_seq_one_letter_code
_entity_poly.pdbx_strand_id
1 'polypeptide(L)'
;MSAHPTRLVLDTNIVLDLFVFDDPDTAALHAQLAQPASRWIATPAMRKELARVLAYPQISKRLSARALPAADVLAAFDQHSHTEAAAPRAPCVCKDVDDQKFVDLAVAHRAMLVSKDDQVLRMARRLMPLGVHVCRRWSAPVPAARNLAIP
;
A
#
# COMPACT_ATOMS: atom_id res chain seq x y z
N MET A 1 13.67 24.01 0.66
CA MET A 1 12.41 23.65 0.35
C MET A 1 12.09 22.25 0.74
N SER A 2 11.15 22.07 1.49
CA SER A 2 10.88 20.73 1.90
C SER A 2 9.71 20.19 1.12
N ALA A 3 9.92 19.06 0.55
CA ALA A 3 8.86 18.36 -0.10
C ALA A 3 8.05 17.64 0.95
N HIS A 4 6.76 17.57 0.72
CA HIS A 4 5.91 16.74 1.57
C HIS A 4 6.27 15.28 1.33
N PRO A 5 6.25 14.45 2.38
CA PRO A 5 6.50 13.02 2.19
C PRO A 5 5.45 12.42 1.26
N THR A 6 5.90 11.48 0.45
CA THR A 6 5.00 10.69 -0.36
C THR A 6 4.28 9.71 0.56
N ARG A 7 2.98 9.86 0.69
CA ARG A 7 2.19 8.95 1.49
C ARG A 7 1.68 7.82 0.63
N LEU A 8 1.77 6.61 1.17
CA LEU A 8 1.36 5.40 0.47
C LEU A 8 0.36 4.65 1.33
N VAL A 9 -0.67 4.11 0.69
CA VAL A 9 -1.59 3.17 1.30
C VAL A 9 -1.49 1.89 0.50
N LEU A 10 -1.21 0.78 1.18
CA LEU A 10 -1.01 -0.51 0.53
C LEU A 10 -2.15 -1.46 0.89
N ASP A 11 -2.80 -2.00 -0.13
CA ASP A 11 -3.79 -3.06 0.05
C ASP A 11 -3.10 -4.27 0.68
N THR A 12 -3.86 -5.08 1.39
CA THR A 12 -3.34 -6.26 2.08
C THR A 12 -2.58 -7.19 1.14
N ASN A 13 -3.06 -7.39 -0.09
CA ASN A 13 -2.35 -8.25 -1.03
C ASN A 13 -0.98 -7.72 -1.41
N ILE A 14 -0.82 -6.41 -1.45
CA ILE A 14 0.48 -5.81 -1.72
C ILE A 14 1.43 -6.05 -0.54
N VAL A 15 0.91 -5.96 0.69
CA VAL A 15 1.70 -6.25 1.88
C VAL A 15 2.18 -7.70 1.87
N LEU A 16 1.31 -8.63 1.45
CA LEU A 16 1.68 -10.03 1.32
C LEU A 16 2.77 -10.22 0.26
N ASP A 17 2.65 -9.52 -0.86
CA ASP A 17 3.69 -9.60 -1.91
C ASP A 17 5.04 -9.10 -1.40
N LEU A 18 5.03 -8.08 -0.55
CA LEU A 18 6.26 -7.53 0.01
C LEU A 18 6.94 -8.47 0.99
N PHE A 19 6.17 -9.05 1.91
CA PHE A 19 6.75 -9.72 3.07
C PHE A 19 6.58 -11.23 3.08
N VAL A 20 5.58 -11.76 2.38
CA VAL A 20 5.32 -13.20 2.39
C VAL A 20 5.77 -13.85 1.10
N PHE A 21 5.36 -13.29 -0.04
CA PHE A 21 5.65 -13.89 -1.34
C PHE A 21 6.98 -13.42 -1.93
N ASP A 22 7.51 -12.31 -1.44
CA ASP A 22 8.76 -11.73 -1.92
C ASP A 22 8.72 -11.57 -3.44
N ASP A 23 7.62 -11.00 -3.92
CA ASP A 23 7.35 -10.86 -5.34
C ASP A 23 8.34 -9.87 -5.96
N PRO A 24 9.05 -10.26 -7.02
CA PRO A 24 10.02 -9.34 -7.65
C PRO A 24 9.40 -8.02 -8.11
N ASP A 25 8.10 -8.00 -8.41
CA ASP A 25 7.42 -6.77 -8.80
C ASP A 25 7.37 -5.75 -7.67
N THR A 26 7.65 -6.16 -6.43
CA THR A 26 7.66 -5.23 -5.30
C THR A 26 9.04 -4.62 -5.02
N ALA A 27 10.04 -4.93 -5.82
CA ALA A 27 11.39 -4.42 -5.57
C ALA A 27 11.43 -2.88 -5.53
N ALA A 28 10.77 -2.23 -6.48
CA ALA A 28 10.73 -0.77 -6.51
C ALA A 28 9.99 -0.20 -5.30
N LEU A 29 8.95 -0.87 -4.85
CA LEU A 29 8.21 -0.45 -3.67
C LEU A 29 9.05 -0.61 -2.40
N HIS A 30 9.79 -1.72 -2.28
CA HIS A 30 10.73 -1.89 -1.17
C HIS A 30 11.72 -0.73 -1.10
N ALA A 31 12.28 -0.37 -2.25
CA ALA A 31 13.24 0.73 -2.31
C ALA A 31 12.58 2.04 -1.90
N GLN A 32 11.34 2.26 -2.32
CA GLN A 32 10.61 3.48 -1.98
C GLN A 32 10.33 3.57 -0.48
N LEU A 33 9.96 2.45 0.13
CA LEU A 33 9.66 2.44 1.57
C LEU A 33 10.90 2.75 2.42
N ALA A 34 12.09 2.50 1.88
CA ALA A 34 13.33 2.83 2.57
C ALA A 34 13.70 4.30 2.47
N GLN A 35 13.04 5.08 1.62
CA GLN A 35 13.35 6.49 1.45
C GLN A 35 12.79 7.32 2.59
N PRO A 36 13.56 8.27 3.12
CA PRO A 36 13.06 9.12 4.22
C PRO A 36 11.84 9.95 3.84
N ALA A 37 11.68 10.23 2.56
CA ALA A 37 10.57 11.03 2.07
C ALA A 37 9.30 10.22 1.88
N SER A 38 9.33 8.93 2.10
CA SER A 38 8.16 8.07 1.96
C SER A 38 7.55 7.74 3.29
N ARG A 39 6.22 7.65 3.30
CA ARG A 39 5.50 7.28 4.51
C ARG A 39 4.35 6.35 4.14
N TRP A 40 4.49 5.09 4.49
CA TRP A 40 3.39 4.13 4.37
C TRP A 40 2.50 4.29 5.59
N ILE A 41 1.25 4.64 5.37
CA ILE A 41 0.29 4.84 6.45
C ILE A 41 -0.73 3.70 6.44
N ALA A 42 -1.17 3.32 7.62
CA ALA A 42 -2.12 2.24 7.80
C ALA A 42 -2.92 2.46 9.08
N THR A 43 -4.10 1.87 9.13
CA THR A 43 -4.94 1.97 10.33
C THR A 43 -4.90 0.67 11.11
N PRO A 44 -5.34 0.68 12.38
CA PRO A 44 -5.44 -0.57 13.14
C PRO A 44 -6.31 -1.63 12.48
N ALA A 45 -7.37 -1.22 11.77
CA ALA A 45 -8.22 -2.17 11.06
C ALA A 45 -7.46 -2.90 9.95
N MET A 46 -6.55 -2.21 9.27
CA MET A 46 -5.73 -2.83 8.23
C MET A 46 -4.77 -3.86 8.82
N ARG A 47 -4.19 -3.54 9.98
CA ARG A 47 -3.32 -4.49 10.66
C ARG A 47 -4.09 -5.73 11.10
N LYS A 48 -5.30 -5.53 11.59
CA LYS A 48 -6.16 -6.62 12.01
C LYS A 48 -6.52 -7.51 10.82
N GLU A 49 -6.81 -6.92 9.68
CA GLU A 49 -7.08 -7.68 8.46
C GLU A 49 -5.85 -8.49 8.05
N LEU A 50 -4.67 -7.92 8.09
CA LEU A 50 -3.45 -8.64 7.78
C LEU A 50 -3.27 -9.83 8.70
N ALA A 51 -3.47 -9.65 10.00
CA ALA A 51 -3.34 -10.74 10.96
C ALA A 51 -4.32 -11.87 10.65
N ARG A 52 -5.55 -11.52 10.26
CA ARG A 52 -6.57 -12.51 9.89
C ARG A 52 -6.16 -13.26 8.62
N VAL A 53 -5.69 -12.54 7.62
CA VAL A 53 -5.29 -13.14 6.34
C VAL A 53 -4.09 -14.06 6.50
N LEU A 54 -3.15 -13.71 7.38
CA LEU A 54 -1.97 -14.54 7.64
C LEU A 54 -2.36 -15.90 8.21
N ALA A 55 -3.55 -16.02 8.81
CA ALA A 55 -4.05 -17.28 9.34
C ALA A 55 -4.84 -18.10 8.32
N TYR A 56 -5.10 -17.55 7.12
CA TYR A 56 -5.79 -18.33 6.09
C TYR A 56 -4.92 -19.51 5.68
N PRO A 57 -5.53 -20.70 5.41
CA PRO A 57 -4.76 -21.92 5.16
C PRO A 57 -3.70 -21.77 4.07
N GLN A 58 -4.04 -21.15 2.95
CA GLN A 58 -3.09 -21.02 1.84
C GLN A 58 -1.94 -20.08 2.18
N ILE A 59 -2.17 -19.07 3.02
CA ILE A 59 -1.13 -18.15 3.44
C ILE A 59 -0.30 -18.79 4.54
N SER A 60 -0.95 -19.41 5.52
CA SER A 60 -0.29 -20.09 6.62
C SER A 60 0.67 -21.19 6.12
N LYS A 61 0.23 -21.91 5.08
CA LYS A 61 1.04 -22.93 4.46
C LYS A 61 2.32 -22.34 3.84
N ARG A 62 2.17 -21.20 3.19
CA ARG A 62 3.31 -20.51 2.58
C ARG A 62 4.29 -20.03 3.63
N LEU A 63 3.78 -19.51 4.74
CA LEU A 63 4.60 -19.07 5.86
C LEU A 63 5.41 -20.24 6.43
N SER A 64 4.73 -21.38 6.63
CA SER A 64 5.41 -22.57 7.13
C SER A 64 6.50 -23.04 6.19
N ALA A 65 6.24 -23.03 4.89
CA ALA A 65 7.22 -23.45 3.90
C ALA A 65 8.47 -22.58 3.91
N ARG A 66 8.34 -21.33 4.30
CA ARG A 66 9.46 -20.38 4.36
C ARG A 66 10.02 -20.24 5.77
N ALA A 67 9.51 -20.98 6.73
CA ALA A 67 9.86 -20.84 8.14
C ALA A 67 9.75 -19.38 8.61
N LEU A 68 8.69 -18.71 8.17
CA LEU A 68 8.43 -17.30 8.49
C LEU A 68 7.23 -17.22 9.40
N PRO A 69 7.39 -16.88 10.69
CA PRO A 69 6.25 -16.75 11.58
C PRO A 69 5.36 -15.56 11.20
N ALA A 70 4.06 -15.70 11.39
CA ALA A 70 3.13 -14.61 11.15
C ALA A 70 3.49 -13.37 12.00
N ALA A 71 3.99 -13.59 13.20
CA ALA A 71 4.41 -12.49 14.07
C ALA A 71 5.53 -11.66 13.44
N ASP A 72 6.41 -12.28 12.66
CA ASP A 72 7.50 -11.56 11.99
C ASP A 72 6.95 -10.68 10.87
N VAL A 73 5.91 -11.14 10.17
CA VAL A 73 5.26 -10.33 9.14
C VAL A 73 4.59 -9.11 9.78
N LEU A 74 3.89 -9.32 10.89
CA LEU A 74 3.26 -8.22 11.60
C LEU A 74 4.29 -7.24 12.16
N ALA A 75 5.44 -7.74 12.62
CA ALA A 75 6.51 -6.88 13.08
C ALA A 75 7.07 -6.03 11.94
N ALA A 76 7.22 -6.60 10.76
CA ALA A 76 7.69 -5.85 9.59
C ALA A 76 6.67 -4.78 9.21
N PHE A 77 5.39 -5.12 9.25
CA PHE A 77 4.32 -4.15 9.02
C PHE A 77 4.44 -2.99 10.00
N ASP A 78 4.59 -3.28 11.27
CA ASP A 78 4.69 -2.25 12.30
C ASP A 78 5.94 -1.39 12.14
N GLN A 79 7.03 -2.00 11.73
CA GLN A 79 8.30 -1.29 11.57
C GLN A 79 8.26 -0.32 10.40
N HIS A 80 7.61 -0.71 9.31
CA HIS A 80 7.65 0.07 8.07
C HIS A 80 6.44 0.97 7.86
N SER A 81 5.36 0.78 8.61
CA SER A 81 4.17 1.61 8.47
C SER A 81 4.03 2.59 9.62
N HIS A 82 3.25 3.64 9.39
CA HIS A 82 2.89 4.62 10.40
C HIS A 82 1.41 4.50 10.66
N THR A 83 1.03 4.30 11.91
CA THR A 83 -0.37 4.12 12.28
C THR A 83 -1.11 5.45 12.24
N GLU A 84 -2.26 5.45 11.55
CA GLU A 84 -3.16 6.58 11.49
C GLU A 84 -4.52 6.15 12.01
N ALA A 85 -5.29 7.10 12.49
CA ALA A 85 -6.67 6.84 12.90
C ALA A 85 -7.51 6.48 11.68
N ALA A 86 -8.59 5.75 11.90
CA ALA A 86 -9.52 5.42 10.85
C ALA A 86 -10.05 6.70 10.21
N ALA A 87 -10.05 6.74 8.88
CA ALA A 87 -10.48 7.91 8.15
C ALA A 87 -12.01 7.91 7.96
N PRO A 88 -12.61 9.09 7.81
CA PRO A 88 -14.03 9.16 7.48
C PRO A 88 -14.30 8.57 6.11
N ARG A 89 -15.54 8.16 5.87
CA ARG A 89 -15.92 7.57 4.62
C ARG A 89 -15.69 8.56 3.47
N ALA A 90 -14.99 8.10 2.43
CA ALA A 90 -14.74 8.92 1.25
C ALA A 90 -16.02 9.11 0.43
N PRO A 91 -16.08 10.16 -0.40
CA PRO A 91 -17.26 10.37 -1.27
C PRO A 91 -17.43 9.27 -2.31
N CYS A 92 -16.34 8.55 -2.65
CA CYS A 92 -16.41 7.44 -3.59
C CYS A 92 -16.51 6.13 -2.82
N VAL A 93 -17.43 5.27 -3.24
CA VAL A 93 -17.69 4.00 -2.55
C VAL A 93 -17.13 2.86 -3.39
N CYS A 94 -16.28 2.04 -2.78
CA CYS A 94 -15.75 0.85 -3.41
C CYS A 94 -16.82 -0.23 -3.41
N LYS A 95 -16.87 -1.00 -4.50
CA LYS A 95 -17.82 -2.07 -4.61
C LYS A 95 -17.56 -3.16 -3.58
N ASP A 96 -16.29 -3.40 -3.26
CA ASP A 96 -15.92 -4.33 -2.22
C ASP A 96 -15.82 -3.57 -0.89
N VAL A 97 -16.68 -3.94 0.05
CA VAL A 97 -16.75 -3.26 1.34
C VAL A 97 -15.45 -3.39 2.11
N ASP A 98 -14.76 -4.52 1.98
CA ASP A 98 -13.52 -4.73 2.70
C ASP A 98 -12.39 -3.82 2.22
N ASP A 99 -12.49 -3.31 1.00
CA ASP A 99 -11.47 -2.43 0.43
C ASP A 99 -11.74 -0.96 0.71
N GLN A 100 -12.94 -0.63 1.19
CA GLN A 100 -13.31 0.75 1.41
C GLN A 100 -12.36 1.48 2.35
N LYS A 101 -11.87 0.82 3.38
CA LYS A 101 -10.96 1.46 4.36
C LYS A 101 -9.67 1.96 3.71
N PHE A 102 -9.18 1.26 2.69
CA PHE A 102 -7.98 1.70 1.97
C PHE A 102 -8.28 2.96 1.17
N VAL A 103 -9.43 3.00 0.52
CA VAL A 103 -9.88 4.18 -0.23
C VAL A 103 -10.07 5.37 0.70
N ASP A 104 -10.75 5.16 1.83
CA ASP A 104 -11.00 6.22 2.80
C ASP A 104 -9.71 6.85 3.30
N LEU A 105 -8.74 6.01 3.65
CA LEU A 105 -7.48 6.51 4.17
C LEU A 105 -6.69 7.26 3.09
N ALA A 106 -6.67 6.72 1.88
CA ALA A 106 -5.97 7.36 0.77
C ALA A 106 -6.57 8.74 0.46
N VAL A 107 -7.88 8.85 0.48
CA VAL A 107 -8.56 10.13 0.21
C VAL A 107 -8.25 11.14 1.33
N ALA A 108 -8.31 10.70 2.58
CA ALA A 108 -8.08 11.60 3.71
C ALA A 108 -6.67 12.19 3.69
N HIS A 109 -5.70 11.45 3.20
CA HIS A 109 -4.30 11.87 3.21
C HIS A 109 -3.74 12.19 1.83
N ARG A 110 -4.57 12.12 0.79
CA ARG A 110 -4.15 12.30 -0.61
C ARG A 110 -2.95 11.42 -0.93
N ALA A 111 -3.06 10.17 -0.54
CA ALA A 111 -1.98 9.19 -0.67
C ALA A 111 -2.05 8.47 -2.00
N MET A 112 -0.94 7.84 -2.38
CA MET A 112 -0.96 6.88 -3.46
C MET A 112 -1.54 5.57 -2.92
N LEU A 113 -2.46 4.99 -3.65
CA LEU A 113 -3.08 3.72 -3.26
C LEU A 113 -2.58 2.63 -4.18
N VAL A 114 -1.85 1.67 -3.61
CA VAL A 114 -1.31 0.54 -4.38
C VAL A 114 -2.19 -0.67 -4.10
N SER A 115 -2.80 -1.21 -5.13
CA SER A 115 -3.70 -2.35 -5.02
C SER A 115 -3.73 -3.14 -6.32
N LYS A 116 -3.86 -4.45 -6.22
CA LYS A 116 -4.08 -5.32 -7.37
C LYS A 116 -5.55 -5.68 -7.54
N ASP A 117 -6.40 -5.22 -6.64
CA ASP A 117 -7.82 -5.55 -6.68
C ASP A 117 -8.52 -4.74 -7.77
N ASP A 118 -9.23 -5.44 -8.66
CA ASP A 118 -9.91 -4.78 -9.77
C ASP A 118 -10.95 -3.78 -9.31
N GLN A 119 -11.62 -4.03 -8.18
CA GLN A 119 -12.63 -3.11 -7.68
C GLN A 119 -12.02 -1.79 -7.26
N VAL A 120 -10.80 -1.83 -6.73
CA VAL A 120 -10.07 -0.61 -6.37
C VAL A 120 -9.55 0.07 -7.63
N LEU A 121 -8.96 -0.71 -8.54
CA LEU A 121 -8.38 -0.16 -9.77
C LEU A 121 -9.43 0.55 -10.62
N ARG A 122 -10.67 0.06 -10.60
CA ARG A 122 -11.77 0.69 -11.35
C ARG A 122 -12.14 2.07 -10.81
N MET A 123 -11.71 2.39 -9.59
CA MET A 123 -12.00 3.68 -9.00
C MET A 123 -10.99 4.76 -9.35
N ALA A 124 -9.94 4.42 -10.10
CA ALA A 124 -8.81 5.31 -10.35
C ALA A 124 -9.24 6.68 -10.86
N ARG A 125 -10.13 6.72 -11.86
CA ARG A 125 -10.58 7.99 -12.43
C ARG A 125 -11.37 8.83 -11.44
N ARG A 126 -12.20 8.19 -10.63
CA ARG A 126 -13.02 8.92 -9.64
C ARG A 126 -12.20 9.42 -8.47
N LEU A 127 -11.09 8.76 -8.19
CA LEU A 127 -10.23 9.13 -7.07
C LEU A 127 -9.21 10.20 -7.43
N MET A 128 -8.87 10.33 -8.71
CA MET A 128 -7.89 11.31 -9.15
C MET A 128 -8.24 12.74 -8.73
N PRO A 129 -9.47 13.23 -8.93
CA PRO A 129 -9.83 14.59 -8.49
C PRO A 129 -9.74 14.77 -6.98
N LEU A 130 -9.74 13.69 -6.22
CA LEU A 130 -9.63 13.74 -4.76
C LEU A 130 -8.17 13.69 -4.30
N GLY A 131 -7.23 13.69 -5.25
CA GLY A 131 -5.81 13.71 -4.93
C GLY A 131 -5.20 12.33 -4.73
N VAL A 132 -5.90 11.27 -5.14
CA VAL A 132 -5.43 9.90 -4.97
C VAL A 132 -5.02 9.32 -6.31
N HIS A 133 -3.79 8.85 -6.38
CA HIS A 133 -3.31 8.10 -7.54
C HIS A 133 -3.36 6.61 -7.21
N VAL A 134 -4.10 5.85 -8.00
CA VAL A 134 -4.25 4.41 -7.80
C VAL A 134 -3.35 3.69 -8.78
N CYS A 135 -2.55 2.74 -8.31
CA CYS A 135 -1.70 1.96 -9.18
C CYS A 135 -1.69 0.50 -8.73
N ARG A 136 -1.49 -0.38 -9.71
CA ARG A 136 -1.40 -1.81 -9.46
C ARG A 136 -0.04 -2.17 -8.89
N ARG A 137 0.99 -1.43 -9.32
CA ARG A 137 2.36 -1.67 -8.93
C ARG A 137 3.05 -0.31 -8.84
N TRP A 138 3.72 -0.08 -7.73
CA TRP A 138 4.43 1.18 -7.60
C TRP A 138 5.69 1.13 -8.44
N SER A 139 5.93 2.21 -9.17
CA SER A 139 7.19 2.37 -9.87
C SER A 139 7.65 3.81 -9.70
N ALA A 140 8.97 3.98 -9.67
CA ALA A 140 9.53 5.29 -9.49
C ALA A 140 9.18 6.16 -10.69
N PRO A 141 8.77 7.42 -10.47
CA PRO A 141 8.54 8.32 -11.57
C PRO A 141 9.83 8.61 -12.31
N VAL A 142 9.73 8.73 -13.63
CA VAL A 142 10.88 9.09 -14.41
C VAL A 142 11.16 10.56 -14.19
N PRO A 143 12.35 10.93 -13.74
CA PRO A 143 12.66 12.34 -13.52
C PRO A 143 12.64 13.10 -14.84
N ALA A 144 11.73 14.03 -14.94
CA ALA A 144 11.58 14.79 -16.15
C ALA A 144 12.85 15.59 -16.48
N ALA A 145 13.48 16.07 -15.45
CA ALA A 145 14.62 16.91 -15.65
C ALA A 145 15.74 16.24 -16.43
N ARG A 146 15.92 14.97 -16.25
CA ARG A 146 16.99 14.32 -16.91
C ARG A 146 16.75 14.24 -18.40
N ASN A 147 15.54 14.27 -18.80
CA ASN A 147 15.27 14.23 -20.18
C ASN A 147 15.67 15.47 -20.86
N LEU A 148 15.68 16.54 -20.11
CA LEU A 148 15.98 17.78 -20.69
C LEU A 148 17.41 18.07 -20.70
N ALA A 149 18.15 17.25 -20.08
CA ALA A 149 19.54 17.42 -20.02
C ALA A 149 20.15 17.39 -21.36
N ILE A 150 19.41 17.01 -22.30
CA ILE A 150 19.92 17.00 -23.55
C ILE A 150 19.77 18.28 -24.20
N PRO A 151 20.68 18.93 -24.56
CA PRO A 151 20.60 20.14 -25.36
C PRO A 151 20.38 19.83 -26.79
#